data_acd99d8a6b50c5186eeac07fe4b46a7d
#
_entry.id   acd99d8a6b50c5186eeac07fe4b46a7d
#
_cell.length_a   1.000
_cell.length_b   1.000
_cell.length_c   1.000
_cell.angle_alpha   90.00
_cell.angle_beta   90.00
_cell.angle_gamma   90.00
#
_symmetry.space_group_name_H-M   'P 1'
#
loop_
_entity.id
_entity.type
_entity.pdbx_description
1 polymer ?
#
loop_
_entity_poly.entity_id
_entity_poly.type
_entity_poly.pdbx_seq_one_letter_code
_entity_poly.pdbx_strand_id
1 'polypeptide(L)'
;MNCCAALLFGEVSDEVGRLLYGWRRRRQESMDKIRALIVDDSSVMRKIVERSLRQAGVDLGAVAEASNGAEALTVLAENAVDLILCDINMPVMDGIEFVRQLQTVEQAKGIPVVMITTEGSESHVVQALSAGARGYIRKPFTAEQVKEHVLPVLGRKA
;
A
#
# COMPACT_ATOMS: atom_id res chain seq x y z
N MET A 1 -7.86 -13.58 41.47
CA MET A 1 -9.21 -14.00 41.10
C MET A 1 -9.39 -14.47 39.66
N ASN A 2 -8.33 -14.83 38.98
CA ASN A 2 -8.42 -15.24 37.57
C ASN A 2 -8.09 -16.73 37.33
N CYS A 3 -8.20 -17.57 38.37
CA CYS A 3 -7.90 -18.99 38.26
C CYS A 3 -9.03 -19.85 37.70
N CYS A 4 -10.25 -19.32 37.55
CA CYS A 4 -11.40 -20.09 37.05
C CYS A 4 -11.48 -20.19 35.54
N ALA A 5 -10.80 -19.32 34.78
CA ALA A 5 -10.85 -19.37 33.32
C ALA A 5 -9.93 -20.44 32.72
N ALA A 6 -8.92 -20.89 33.47
CA ALA A 6 -7.97 -21.91 33.00
C ALA A 6 -8.52 -23.36 33.09
N LEU A 7 -9.52 -23.60 33.93
CA LEU A 7 -10.09 -24.94 34.13
C LEU A 7 -11.17 -25.30 33.12
N LEU A 8 -11.70 -24.35 32.35
CA LEU A 8 -12.74 -24.61 31.35
C LEU A 8 -12.17 -24.96 29.96
N PHE A 9 -10.87 -24.88 29.78
CA PHE A 9 -10.16 -25.24 28.54
C PHE A 9 -9.32 -26.51 28.67
N GLY A 10 -9.59 -27.31 29.68
CA GLY A 10 -9.02 -28.64 29.79
C GLY A 10 -9.52 -29.54 28.66
N GLU A 11 -8.60 -30.04 27.87
CA GLU A 11 -8.81 -31.04 26.82
C GLU A 11 -9.50 -30.55 25.53
N VAL A 12 -9.01 -29.48 24.95
CA VAL A 12 -9.13 -29.34 23.51
C VAL A 12 -8.15 -30.33 22.90
N SER A 13 -8.66 -31.36 22.22
CA SER A 13 -7.82 -32.34 21.56
C SER A 13 -6.76 -31.63 20.73
N ASP A 14 -5.55 -32.15 20.74
CA ASP A 14 -4.36 -31.58 20.04
C ASP A 14 -4.64 -31.21 18.56
N GLU A 15 -5.60 -31.89 17.97
CA GLU A 15 -6.06 -31.71 16.60
C GLU A 15 -6.87 -30.40 16.41
N VAL A 16 -7.75 -30.05 17.33
CA VAL A 16 -8.51 -28.80 17.30
C VAL A 16 -7.59 -27.62 17.61
N GLY A 17 -6.64 -27.79 18.49
CA GLY A 17 -5.60 -26.81 18.79
C GLY A 17 -4.76 -26.49 17.56
N ARG A 18 -4.35 -27.50 16.79
CA ARG A 18 -3.59 -27.31 15.53
C ARG A 18 -4.42 -26.61 14.46
N LEU A 19 -5.71 -26.96 14.34
CA LEU A 19 -6.63 -26.31 13.40
C LEU A 19 -6.85 -24.84 13.74
N LEU A 20 -7.10 -24.52 15.01
CA LEU A 20 -7.28 -23.13 15.48
C LEU A 20 -5.99 -22.32 15.38
N TYR A 21 -4.84 -22.95 15.67
CA TYR A 21 -3.54 -22.31 15.56
C TYR A 21 -3.18 -22.03 14.11
N GLY A 22 -3.43 -22.97 13.23
CA GLY A 22 -3.25 -22.83 11.79
C GLY A 22 -4.19 -21.79 11.17
N TRP A 23 -5.42 -21.68 11.70
CA TRP A 23 -6.40 -20.69 11.25
C TRP A 23 -6.04 -19.28 11.74
N ARG A 24 -5.60 -19.13 12.99
CA ARG A 24 -5.10 -17.87 13.54
C ARG A 24 -3.85 -17.39 12.80
N ARG A 25 -2.91 -18.30 12.53
CA ARG A 25 -1.68 -17.98 11.80
C ARG A 25 -1.98 -17.50 10.38
N ARG A 26 -2.85 -18.20 9.64
CA ARG A 26 -3.27 -17.79 8.30
C ARG A 26 -4.00 -16.44 8.28
N ARG A 27 -4.79 -16.16 9.29
CA ARG A 27 -5.48 -14.87 9.45
C ARG A 27 -4.47 -13.75 9.75
N GLN A 28 -3.50 -14.02 10.59
CA GLN A 28 -2.42 -13.08 10.92
C GLN A 28 -1.55 -12.80 9.70
N GLU A 29 -1.16 -13.83 8.97
CA GLU A 29 -0.38 -13.69 7.73
C GLU A 29 -1.13 -12.88 6.66
N SER A 30 -2.44 -12.99 6.60
CA SER A 30 -3.27 -12.18 5.69
C SER A 30 -3.40 -10.72 6.14
N MET A 31 -3.33 -10.44 7.43
CA MET A 31 -3.39 -9.08 7.98
C MET A 31 -2.04 -8.36 7.90
N ASP A 32 -0.93 -9.09 7.82
CA ASP A 32 0.41 -8.51 7.74
C ASP A 32 0.82 -8.14 6.32
N LYS A 33 0.10 -8.60 5.30
CA LYS A 33 0.38 -8.27 3.90
C LYS A 33 -0.14 -6.89 3.53
N ILE A 34 0.68 -6.17 2.78
CA ILE A 34 0.37 -4.82 2.31
C ILE A 34 -0.56 -4.87 1.11
N ARG A 35 -1.69 -4.22 1.22
CA ARG A 35 -2.63 -4.03 0.11
C ARG A 35 -2.24 -2.74 -0.60
N ALA A 36 -1.76 -2.86 -1.83
CA ALA A 36 -1.27 -1.73 -2.60
C ALA A 36 -2.23 -1.34 -3.72
N LEU A 37 -2.30 -0.05 -4.00
CA LEU A 37 -2.93 0.50 -5.20
C LEU A 37 -1.84 1.13 -6.05
N ILE A 38 -1.75 0.71 -7.30
CA ILE A 38 -0.79 1.25 -8.27
C ILE A 38 -1.57 2.03 -9.33
N VAL A 39 -1.27 3.31 -9.45
CA VAL A 39 -1.95 4.25 -10.35
C VAL A 39 -0.96 4.74 -11.40
N ASP A 40 -1.13 4.32 -12.63
CA ASP A 40 -0.31 4.71 -13.78
C ASP A 40 -1.12 4.42 -15.05
N ASP A 41 -1.07 5.30 -16.04
CA ASP A 41 -1.77 5.12 -17.32
C ASP A 41 -1.18 3.99 -18.17
N SER A 42 0.04 3.55 -17.87
CA SER A 42 0.70 2.43 -18.53
C SER A 42 0.54 1.13 -17.74
N SER A 43 -0.14 0.16 -18.33
CA SER A 43 -0.29 -1.17 -17.73
C SER A 43 1.05 -1.89 -17.54
N VAL A 44 2.00 -1.65 -18.43
CA VAL A 44 3.36 -2.19 -18.34
C VAL A 44 4.08 -1.61 -17.12
N MET A 45 3.96 -0.30 -16.91
CA MET A 45 4.56 0.36 -15.74
C MET A 45 3.95 -0.16 -14.43
N ARG A 46 2.65 -0.38 -14.37
CA ARG A 46 2.01 -0.95 -13.18
C ARG A 46 2.62 -2.31 -12.81
N LYS A 47 2.89 -3.16 -13.79
CA LYS A 47 3.55 -4.45 -13.55
C LYS A 47 5.00 -4.31 -13.11
N ILE A 48 5.72 -3.34 -13.67
CA ILE A 48 7.10 -3.04 -13.26
C ILE A 48 7.15 -2.57 -11.81
N VAL A 49 6.25 -1.67 -11.43
CA VAL A 49 6.13 -1.15 -10.05
C VAL A 49 5.80 -2.28 -9.08
N GLU A 50 4.82 -3.11 -9.39
CA GLU A 50 4.46 -4.27 -8.56
C GLU A 50 5.65 -5.20 -8.35
N ARG A 51 6.35 -5.55 -9.44
CA ARG A 51 7.55 -6.40 -9.37
C ARG A 51 8.64 -5.78 -8.52
N SER A 52 8.87 -4.48 -8.67
CA SER A 52 9.88 -3.74 -7.90
C SER A 52 9.57 -3.72 -6.40
N LEU A 53 8.29 -3.58 -6.03
CA LEU A 53 7.85 -3.68 -4.64
C LEU A 53 8.15 -5.06 -4.05
N ARG A 54 7.86 -6.11 -4.77
CA ARG A 54 8.18 -7.48 -4.34
C ARG A 54 9.68 -7.70 -4.20
N GLN A 55 10.47 -7.21 -5.13
CA GLN A 55 11.93 -7.28 -5.08
C GLN A 55 12.53 -6.45 -3.95
N ALA A 56 11.88 -5.35 -3.59
CA ALA A 56 12.27 -4.50 -2.46
C ALA A 56 11.97 -5.13 -1.09
N GLY A 57 11.31 -6.27 -1.06
CA GLY A 57 10.98 -6.96 0.17
C GLY A 57 9.64 -6.54 0.80
N VAL A 58 8.80 -5.82 0.07
CA VAL A 58 7.44 -5.50 0.51
C VAL A 58 6.57 -6.76 0.39
N ASP A 59 6.00 -7.19 1.49
CA ASP A 59 5.10 -8.34 1.50
C ASP A 59 3.72 -7.92 1.00
N LEU A 60 3.53 -8.00 -0.33
CA LEU A 60 2.29 -7.61 -0.98
C LEU A 60 1.21 -8.68 -0.85
N GLY A 61 0.04 -8.25 -0.42
CA GLY A 61 -1.20 -9.00 -0.51
C GLY A 61 -1.92 -8.70 -1.82
N ALA A 62 -3.15 -8.20 -1.72
CA ALA A 62 -3.91 -7.76 -2.87
C ALA A 62 -3.29 -6.50 -3.51
N VAL A 63 -3.18 -6.49 -4.82
CA VAL A 63 -2.74 -5.34 -5.61
C VAL A 63 -3.88 -4.89 -6.49
N ALA A 64 -4.35 -3.67 -6.28
CA ALA A 64 -5.32 -3.01 -7.14
C ALA A 64 -4.59 -2.10 -8.13
N GLU A 65 -5.19 -1.90 -9.29
CA GLU A 65 -4.64 -1.07 -10.35
C GLU A 65 -5.66 -0.01 -10.79
N ALA A 66 -5.17 1.16 -11.17
CA ALA A 66 -5.96 2.21 -11.78
C ALA A 66 -5.15 2.92 -12.86
N SER A 67 -5.81 3.40 -13.90
CA SER A 67 -5.16 4.06 -15.04
C SER A 67 -5.14 5.59 -14.93
N ASN A 68 -5.87 6.15 -13.99
CA ASN A 68 -5.89 7.58 -13.69
C ASN A 68 -6.40 7.84 -12.27
N GLY A 69 -6.36 9.10 -11.84
CA GLY A 69 -6.77 9.48 -10.48
C GLY A 69 -8.26 9.26 -10.21
N ALA A 70 -9.13 9.47 -11.20
CA ALA A 70 -10.57 9.28 -11.04
C ALA A 70 -10.91 7.80 -10.82
N GLU A 71 -10.31 6.92 -11.60
CA GLU A 71 -10.45 5.47 -11.42
C GLU A 71 -9.88 5.01 -10.08
N ALA A 72 -8.75 5.59 -9.66
CA ALA A 72 -8.15 5.31 -8.36
C ALA A 72 -9.08 5.64 -7.18
N LEU A 73 -9.79 6.76 -7.24
CA LEU A 73 -10.79 7.12 -6.23
C LEU A 73 -11.93 6.11 -6.16
N THR A 74 -12.38 5.61 -7.31
CA THR A 74 -13.41 4.56 -7.37
C THR A 74 -12.91 3.26 -6.75
N VAL A 75 -11.68 2.85 -7.06
CA VAL A 75 -11.05 1.66 -6.48
C VAL A 75 -10.94 1.78 -4.95
N LEU A 76 -10.56 2.95 -4.45
CA LEU A 76 -10.45 3.20 -3.00
C LEU A 76 -11.79 3.14 -2.28
N ALA A 77 -12.89 3.50 -2.95
CA ALA A 77 -14.23 3.38 -2.37
C ALA A 77 -14.64 1.92 -2.16
N GLU A 78 -14.10 0.99 -2.95
CA GLU A 78 -14.49 -0.42 -2.96
C GLU A 78 -13.47 -1.35 -2.28
N ASN A 79 -12.22 -0.89 -2.10
CA ASN A 79 -11.12 -1.72 -1.62
C ASN A 79 -10.36 -1.05 -0.48
N ALA A 80 -10.01 -1.83 0.52
CA ALA A 80 -9.10 -1.38 1.57
C ALA A 80 -7.65 -1.39 1.04
N VAL A 81 -6.94 -0.28 1.19
CA VAL A 81 -5.59 -0.06 0.68
C VAL A 81 -4.68 0.48 1.78
N ASP A 82 -3.47 -0.02 1.86
CA ASP A 82 -2.47 0.36 2.87
C ASP A 82 -1.36 1.24 2.30
N LEU A 83 -1.17 1.23 0.97
CA LEU A 83 -0.13 1.96 0.27
C LEU A 83 -0.60 2.31 -1.13
N ILE A 84 -0.34 3.53 -1.56
CA ILE A 84 -0.62 3.99 -2.92
C ILE A 84 0.69 4.41 -3.59
N LEU A 85 0.92 3.90 -4.81
CA LEU A 85 1.98 4.36 -5.69
C LEU A 85 1.34 4.97 -6.92
N CYS A 86 1.66 6.23 -7.20
CA CYS A 86 0.95 7.02 -8.20
C CYS A 86 1.92 7.80 -9.11
N ASP A 87 1.69 7.72 -10.42
CA ASP A 87 2.34 8.62 -11.38
C ASP A 87 1.72 10.02 -11.32
N ILE A 88 2.45 11.03 -11.72
CA ILE A 88 1.95 12.41 -11.84
C ILE A 88 1.19 12.58 -13.15
N ASN A 89 1.80 12.21 -14.26
CA ASN A 89 1.26 12.46 -15.59
C ASN A 89 0.28 11.37 -16.03
N MET A 90 -0.99 11.64 -15.87
CA MET A 90 -2.08 10.73 -16.26
C MET A 90 -3.21 11.53 -16.91
N PRO A 91 -3.98 10.90 -17.83
CA PRO A 91 -5.17 11.55 -18.40
C PRO A 91 -6.30 11.64 -17.35
N VAL A 92 -7.30 12.46 -17.61
CA VAL A 92 -8.51 12.67 -16.81
C VAL A 92 -8.22 13.39 -15.49
N MET A 93 -7.43 12.77 -14.62
CA MET A 93 -7.00 13.35 -13.35
C MET A 93 -5.53 12.96 -13.11
N ASP A 94 -4.66 13.96 -13.00
CA ASP A 94 -3.24 13.73 -12.72
C ASP A 94 -3.00 13.30 -11.26
N GLY A 95 -1.77 12.88 -10.97
CA GLY A 95 -1.41 12.36 -9.65
C GLY A 95 -1.43 13.40 -8.54
N ILE A 96 -1.13 14.66 -8.84
CA ILE A 96 -1.15 15.75 -7.83
C ILE A 96 -2.58 16.07 -7.43
N GLU A 97 -3.47 16.19 -8.40
CA GLU A 97 -4.89 16.40 -8.15
C GLU A 97 -5.51 15.21 -7.41
N PHE A 98 -5.14 14.00 -7.78
CA PHE A 98 -5.56 12.80 -7.08
C PHE A 98 -5.18 12.85 -5.59
N VAL A 99 -3.93 13.19 -5.27
CA VAL A 99 -3.46 13.30 -3.88
C VAL A 99 -4.22 14.39 -3.12
N ARG A 100 -4.51 15.54 -3.75
CA ARG A 100 -5.32 16.60 -3.16
C ARG A 100 -6.72 16.11 -2.82
N GLN A 101 -7.38 15.43 -3.74
CA GLN A 101 -8.73 14.90 -3.51
C GLN A 101 -8.74 13.79 -2.47
N LEU A 102 -7.69 12.97 -2.42
CA LEU A 102 -7.50 11.94 -1.41
C LEU A 102 -7.58 12.51 0.01
N GLN A 103 -7.00 13.69 0.24
CA GLN A 103 -7.02 14.36 1.55
C GLN A 103 -8.43 14.76 2.00
N THR A 104 -9.37 14.88 1.07
CA THR A 104 -10.77 15.21 1.37
C THR A 104 -11.62 13.96 1.70
N VAL A 105 -11.11 12.77 1.41
CA VAL A 105 -11.80 11.50 1.67
C VAL A 105 -11.38 10.98 3.04
N GLU A 106 -12.31 10.96 3.98
CA GLU A 106 -12.04 10.63 5.38
C GLU A 106 -11.40 9.24 5.56
N GLN A 107 -11.87 8.24 4.80
CA GLN A 107 -11.36 6.88 4.88
C GLN A 107 -9.98 6.70 4.23
N ALA A 108 -9.55 7.63 3.38
CA ALA A 108 -8.36 7.50 2.55
C ALA A 108 -7.24 8.48 2.88
N LYS A 109 -7.52 9.58 3.56
CA LYS A 109 -6.54 10.63 3.86
C LYS A 109 -5.33 10.17 4.68
N GLY A 110 -5.45 9.09 5.42
CA GLY A 110 -4.35 8.50 6.19
C GLY A 110 -3.49 7.51 5.43
N ILE A 111 -3.87 7.15 4.19
CA ILE A 111 -3.13 6.18 3.39
C ILE A 111 -1.88 6.85 2.81
N PRO A 112 -0.67 6.30 3.03
CA PRO A 112 0.53 6.87 2.47
C PRO A 112 0.58 6.77 0.95
N VAL A 113 0.95 7.86 0.27
CA VAL A 113 1.11 7.94 -1.18
C VAL A 113 2.57 8.20 -1.50
N VAL A 114 3.15 7.37 -2.36
CA VAL A 114 4.48 7.56 -2.92
C VAL A 114 4.32 7.87 -4.42
N MET A 115 4.85 9.01 -4.86
CA MET A 115 4.80 9.38 -6.27
C MET A 115 5.92 8.69 -7.03
N ILE A 116 5.62 8.15 -8.20
CA ILE A 116 6.60 7.54 -9.09
C ILE A 116 6.43 8.16 -10.47
N THR A 117 7.38 8.96 -10.93
CA THR A 117 7.21 9.71 -12.17
C THR A 117 8.53 9.99 -12.88
N THR A 118 8.44 10.28 -14.19
CA THR A 118 9.56 10.81 -14.99
C THR A 118 9.78 12.29 -14.72
N GLU A 119 8.76 13.00 -14.22
CA GLU A 119 8.84 14.41 -13.87
C GLU A 119 9.74 14.62 -12.65
N GLY A 120 10.96 15.08 -12.91
CA GLY A 120 11.96 15.29 -11.85
C GLY A 120 12.20 16.75 -11.51
N SER A 121 11.34 17.68 -11.95
CA SER A 121 11.50 19.07 -11.58
C SER A 121 11.21 19.28 -10.08
N GLU A 122 12.04 20.09 -9.45
CA GLU A 122 11.91 20.41 -8.03
C GLU A 122 10.51 20.95 -7.69
N SER A 123 9.91 21.74 -8.61
CA SER A 123 8.58 22.29 -8.43
C SER A 123 7.49 21.22 -8.34
N HIS A 124 7.56 20.16 -9.14
CA HIS A 124 6.61 19.05 -9.10
C HIS A 124 6.77 18.21 -7.82
N VAL A 125 8.00 17.99 -7.37
CA VAL A 125 8.28 17.34 -6.09
C VAL A 125 7.65 18.11 -4.94
N VAL A 126 7.87 19.41 -4.88
CA VAL A 126 7.31 20.30 -3.84
C VAL A 126 5.78 20.28 -3.89
N GLN A 127 5.19 20.37 -5.08
CA GLN A 127 3.74 20.33 -5.25
C GLN A 127 3.14 19.00 -4.75
N ALA A 128 3.76 17.88 -5.10
CA ALA A 128 3.30 16.56 -4.68
C ALA A 128 3.38 16.40 -3.15
N LEU A 129 4.48 16.79 -2.54
CA LEU A 129 4.64 16.73 -1.08
C LEU A 129 3.69 17.69 -0.36
N SER A 130 3.49 18.90 -0.89
CA SER A 130 2.54 19.87 -0.35
C SER A 130 1.09 19.41 -0.47
N ALA A 131 0.78 18.61 -1.49
CA ALA A 131 -0.55 18.02 -1.67
C ALA A 131 -0.82 16.88 -0.68
N GLY A 132 0.21 16.31 -0.08
CA GLY A 132 0.08 15.23 0.92
C GLY A 132 0.83 13.95 0.59
N ALA A 133 1.58 13.88 -0.52
CA ALA A 133 2.43 12.74 -0.82
C ALA A 133 3.53 12.61 0.24
N ARG A 134 3.86 11.37 0.60
CA ARG A 134 4.87 11.08 1.64
C ARG A 134 6.21 10.64 1.08
N GLY A 135 6.29 10.37 -0.21
CA GLY A 135 7.53 9.99 -0.86
C GLY A 135 7.49 10.30 -2.35
N TYR A 136 8.66 10.27 -2.96
CA TYR A 136 8.84 10.56 -4.36
C TYR A 136 9.96 9.71 -4.95
N ILE A 137 9.68 9.02 -6.04
CA ILE A 137 10.64 8.18 -6.75
C ILE A 137 10.68 8.60 -8.21
N ARG A 138 11.87 8.86 -8.73
CA ARG A 138 12.07 9.23 -10.13
C ARG A 138 12.26 8.00 -11.01
N LYS A 139 11.58 7.95 -12.14
CA LYS A 139 11.80 6.95 -13.20
C LYS A 139 13.04 7.34 -14.04
N PRO A 140 13.90 6.42 -14.47
CA PRO A 140 13.90 5.01 -14.09
C PRO A 140 14.40 4.79 -12.66
N PHE A 141 13.91 3.74 -12.01
CA PHE A 141 14.22 3.44 -10.61
C PHE A 141 14.67 1.98 -10.44
N THR A 142 15.38 1.73 -9.35
CA THR A 142 15.81 0.40 -8.93
C THR A 142 14.97 -0.11 -7.76
N ALA A 143 14.99 -1.42 -7.50
CA ALA A 143 14.32 -1.99 -6.34
C ALA A 143 14.87 -1.41 -5.02
N GLU A 144 16.15 -1.06 -4.96
CA GLU A 144 16.78 -0.40 -3.81
C GLU A 144 16.15 0.97 -3.53
N GLN A 145 15.94 1.78 -4.57
CA GLN A 145 15.28 3.08 -4.44
C GLN A 145 13.84 2.94 -3.95
N VAL A 146 13.11 1.96 -4.48
CA VAL A 146 11.77 1.64 -4.01
C VAL A 146 11.79 1.26 -2.53
N LYS A 147 12.72 0.41 -2.13
CA LYS A 147 12.92 0.02 -0.73
C LYS A 147 13.17 1.24 0.18
N GLU A 148 14.10 2.11 -0.20
CA GLU A 148 14.46 3.30 0.57
C GLU A 148 13.30 4.28 0.79
N HIS A 149 12.42 4.41 -0.20
CA HIS A 149 11.30 5.36 -0.13
C HIS A 149 10.00 4.76 0.39
N VAL A 150 9.77 3.46 0.19
CA VAL A 150 8.52 2.81 0.56
C VAL A 150 8.52 2.27 1.98
N LEU A 151 9.58 1.60 2.41
CA LEU A 151 9.62 0.99 3.75
C LEU A 151 9.47 2.01 4.89
N PRO A 152 10.13 3.17 4.87
CA PRO A 152 9.93 4.18 5.92
C PRO A 152 8.50 4.70 5.99
N VAL A 153 7.83 4.83 4.84
CA VAL A 153 6.45 5.33 4.74
C VAL A 153 5.47 4.32 5.35
N LEU A 154 5.77 3.03 5.27
CA LEU A 154 4.99 1.97 5.89
C LEU A 154 5.28 1.80 7.39
N GLY A 155 6.20 2.60 7.96
CA GLY A 155 6.63 2.46 9.34
C GLY A 155 7.48 1.22 9.61
N ARG A 156 7.98 0.57 8.56
CA ARG A 156 8.89 -0.58 8.65
C ARG A 156 10.32 -0.13 8.41
N LYS A 157 11.23 -0.60 9.24
CA LYS A 157 12.65 -0.32 9.05
C LYS A 157 13.18 -1.14 7.87
N ALA A 158 13.95 -0.47 7.02
CA ALA A 158 14.64 -1.10 5.92
C ALA A 158 15.65 -2.15 6.42
#